data_0acf1ce1eff9d47c52c3905e3c2cb09e
#
_entry.id   0acf1ce1eff9d47c52c3905e3c2cb09e
#
_cell.length_a   1.000
_cell.length_b   1.000
_cell.length_c   1.000
_cell.angle_alpha   90.00
_cell.angle_beta   90.00
_cell.angle_gamma   90.00
#
_symmetry.space_group_name_H-M   'P 1'
#
loop_
_entity.id
_entity.type
_entity.pdbx_description
1 polymer ?
#
loop_
_entity_poly.entity_id
_entity_poly.type
_entity_poly.pdbx_seq_one_letter_code
_entity_poly.pdbx_strand_id
1 'polypeptide(L)'
;MPQLRAGTDSEAMNPAARKVQRIYLTLTLGNTLAASFIWGINTLFLLDAGLSNLEAFAANAFFTAGMVLFEVPTGVVADGWGRRVSFLLGTATLSVSTFLYYLLWQISAPFWAWAVVSVLLGLGFTFFSGAVEAWLVDALHFSGYDGALETVLGRGQMVSGTAMLIGSVAGGVIAQATDLGVPFLLRVGVLLAMFVVALWLMHDVGFTPERSARPLQATRAVLSASIENGLKNPPVRYVMLSAPFTAGVGIYVFYALQPFLLELFGDRGAYAIAGLAAAIVAGAEVLGGWLAPRFRRLVRKRTTVLILSGAVSAVILVALGFTREFWLALVLLAVWALVAEVGTPVGQAYLNDMIDSRQRATVLSFASLTGSSGGVVVQPLLGRAADVYGYSASLAFSGVIQLAAVPFLYASRRQRAAADEAHGR
;
A
#
# COMPACT_ATOMS: atom_id res chain seq x y z
N MET A 1 38.23 15.96 26.32
CA MET A 1 37.07 16.71 25.79
C MET A 1 37.23 16.83 24.28
N PRO A 2 36.58 16.04 23.47
CA PRO A 2 36.46 16.30 22.04
C PRO A 2 35.24 17.20 21.84
N GLN A 3 35.48 18.32 21.21
CA GLN A 3 34.49 19.32 20.85
C GLN A 3 33.44 18.69 19.94
N LEU A 4 32.17 18.72 20.37
CA LEU A 4 30.99 18.57 19.55
C LEU A 4 31.00 19.71 18.52
N ARG A 5 31.49 19.44 17.30
CA ARG A 5 31.21 20.27 16.15
C ARG A 5 29.72 20.08 15.83
N ALA A 6 28.91 21.07 16.15
CA ALA A 6 27.62 21.26 15.53
C ALA A 6 27.90 21.48 14.04
N GLY A 7 27.75 20.42 13.25
CA GLY A 7 27.83 20.48 11.81
C GLY A 7 26.64 21.30 11.30
N THR A 8 26.93 22.44 10.72
CA THR A 8 26.00 23.19 9.85
C THR A 8 25.79 22.33 8.61
N ASP A 9 24.67 21.63 8.56
CA ASP A 9 24.28 20.70 7.52
C ASP A 9 23.98 21.41 6.22
N SER A 10 24.98 21.53 5.41
CA SER A 10 24.83 21.64 3.96
C SER A 10 26.14 21.18 3.31
N GLU A 11 26.58 19.97 3.59
CA GLU A 11 27.48 19.31 2.65
C GLU A 11 26.73 19.14 1.34
N ALA A 12 27.05 20.01 0.39
CA ALA A 12 26.39 20.08 -0.91
C ALA A 12 26.57 18.73 -1.61
N MET A 13 25.47 17.97 -1.70
CA MET A 13 25.40 16.72 -2.46
C MET A 13 26.17 16.87 -3.77
N ASN A 14 27.10 15.97 -4.04
CA ASN A 14 27.91 16.03 -5.26
C ASN A 14 27.03 15.91 -6.53
N PRO A 15 27.50 16.36 -7.70
CA PRO A 15 26.69 16.38 -8.93
C PRO A 15 26.16 14.99 -9.35
N ALA A 16 26.93 13.92 -9.10
CA ALA A 16 26.53 12.55 -9.43
C ALA A 16 25.39 12.08 -8.54
N ALA A 17 25.49 12.26 -7.22
CA ALA A 17 24.43 11.94 -6.27
C ALA A 17 23.16 12.76 -6.52
N ARG A 18 23.28 14.06 -6.88
CA ARG A 18 22.10 14.88 -7.28
C ARG A 18 21.42 14.33 -8.53
N LYS A 19 22.16 13.81 -9.50
CA LYS A 19 21.59 13.17 -10.69
C LYS A 19 20.82 11.93 -10.30
N VAL A 20 21.38 11.06 -9.45
CA VAL A 20 20.71 9.86 -8.91
C VAL A 20 19.40 10.24 -8.19
N GLN A 21 19.46 11.22 -7.29
CA GLN A 21 18.27 11.70 -6.58
C GLN A 21 17.18 12.21 -7.54
N ARG A 22 17.55 12.99 -8.56
CA ARG A 22 16.57 13.49 -9.54
C ARG A 22 15.89 12.35 -10.30
N ILE A 23 16.66 11.35 -10.74
CA ILE A 23 16.11 10.17 -11.41
C ILE A 23 15.14 9.45 -10.48
N TYR A 24 15.55 9.18 -9.24
CA TYR A 24 14.69 8.57 -8.22
C TYR A 24 13.37 9.32 -8.04
N LEU A 25 13.43 10.64 -7.84
CA LEU A 25 12.23 11.45 -7.64
C LEU A 25 11.33 11.47 -8.89
N THR A 26 11.91 11.45 -10.09
CA THR A 26 11.16 11.37 -11.36
C THR A 26 10.45 10.02 -11.49
N LEU A 27 11.12 8.90 -11.20
CA LEU A 27 10.53 7.57 -11.24
C LEU A 27 9.43 7.42 -10.19
N THR A 28 9.67 7.90 -8.97
CA THR A 28 8.67 7.91 -7.88
C THR A 28 7.45 8.75 -8.26
N LEU A 29 7.65 9.96 -8.76
CA LEU A 29 6.57 10.83 -9.23
C LEU A 29 5.73 10.14 -10.31
N GLY A 30 6.36 9.65 -11.37
CA GLY A 30 5.66 9.04 -12.50
C GLY A 30 4.90 7.79 -12.10
N ASN A 31 5.52 6.90 -11.32
CA ASN A 31 4.86 5.68 -10.84
C ASN A 31 3.66 5.97 -9.95
N THR A 32 3.82 6.87 -8.97
CA THR A 32 2.74 7.21 -8.06
C THR A 32 1.60 7.94 -8.79
N LEU A 33 1.94 8.85 -9.70
CA LEU A 33 0.94 9.54 -10.53
C LEU A 33 0.16 8.54 -11.40
N ALA A 34 0.85 7.60 -12.05
CA ALA A 34 0.20 6.55 -12.84
C ALA A 34 -0.75 5.69 -11.99
N ALA A 35 -0.36 5.34 -10.76
CA ALA A 35 -1.21 4.58 -9.84
C ALA A 35 -2.42 5.42 -9.38
N SER A 36 -2.20 6.67 -8.99
CA SER A 36 -3.20 7.53 -8.37
C SER A 36 -4.34 7.94 -9.31
N PHE A 37 -4.10 8.04 -10.64
CA PHE A 37 -5.17 8.34 -11.60
C PHE A 37 -6.36 7.38 -11.53
N ILE A 38 -6.14 6.13 -11.19
CA ILE A 38 -7.21 5.12 -11.14
C ILE A 38 -7.62 4.72 -9.74
N TRP A 39 -6.83 5.03 -8.69
CA TRP A 39 -7.10 4.56 -7.34
C TRP A 39 -8.46 5.00 -6.79
N GLY A 40 -8.85 6.25 -7.05
CA GLY A 40 -10.12 6.79 -6.59
C GLY A 40 -11.35 6.32 -7.38
N ILE A 41 -11.17 5.66 -8.52
CA ILE A 41 -12.25 5.31 -9.43
C ILE A 41 -12.25 3.83 -9.86
N ASN A 42 -11.31 3.04 -9.38
CA ASN A 42 -11.11 1.66 -9.85
C ASN A 42 -12.37 0.78 -9.67
N THR A 43 -13.02 0.85 -8.51
CA THR A 43 -14.25 0.08 -8.25
C THR A 43 -15.40 0.55 -9.16
N LEU A 44 -15.52 1.86 -9.38
CA LEU A 44 -16.54 2.43 -10.26
C LEU A 44 -16.35 1.97 -11.71
N PHE A 45 -15.09 1.90 -12.17
CA PHE A 45 -14.75 1.40 -13.50
C PHE A 45 -15.15 -0.09 -13.67
N LEU A 46 -14.88 -0.92 -12.66
CA LEU A 46 -15.25 -2.35 -12.69
C LEU A 46 -16.78 -2.53 -12.68
N LEU A 47 -17.51 -1.73 -11.90
CA LEU A 47 -18.97 -1.76 -11.86
C LEU A 47 -19.58 -1.25 -13.17
N ASP A 48 -19.01 -0.21 -13.76
CA ASP A 48 -19.44 0.32 -15.06
C ASP A 48 -19.19 -0.67 -16.21
N ALA A 49 -18.19 -1.55 -16.09
CA ALA A 49 -17.97 -2.67 -16.98
C ALA A 49 -19.06 -3.76 -16.91
N GLY A 50 -20.03 -3.63 -16.00
CA GLY A 50 -21.12 -4.58 -15.78
C GLY A 50 -20.86 -5.67 -14.76
N LEU A 51 -19.74 -5.60 -14.03
CA LEU A 51 -19.45 -6.53 -12.93
C LEU A 51 -20.36 -6.23 -11.72
N SER A 52 -20.81 -7.28 -11.03
CA SER A 52 -21.44 -7.16 -9.70
C SER A 52 -20.43 -6.70 -8.66
N ASN A 53 -20.89 -6.26 -7.48
CA ASN A 53 -19.97 -5.92 -6.39
C ASN A 53 -19.09 -7.11 -6.00
N LEU A 54 -19.65 -8.32 -5.91
CA LEU A 54 -18.86 -9.53 -5.66
C LEU A 54 -17.73 -9.67 -6.69
N GLU A 55 -18.03 -9.53 -7.99
CA GLU A 55 -17.05 -9.69 -9.06
C GLU A 55 -16.01 -8.56 -9.07
N ALA A 56 -16.41 -7.30 -8.87
CA ALA A 56 -15.50 -6.17 -8.80
C ALA A 56 -14.51 -6.30 -7.62
N PHE A 57 -15.01 -6.66 -6.44
CA PHE A 57 -14.14 -6.89 -5.28
C PHE A 57 -13.35 -8.20 -5.39
N ALA A 58 -13.86 -9.22 -6.06
CA ALA A 58 -13.09 -10.41 -6.37
C ALA A 58 -11.95 -10.10 -7.37
N ALA A 59 -12.16 -9.26 -8.38
CA ALA A 59 -11.09 -8.81 -9.27
C ALA A 59 -9.97 -8.11 -8.48
N ASN A 60 -10.32 -7.21 -7.56
CA ASN A 60 -9.35 -6.59 -6.65
C ASN A 60 -8.67 -7.63 -5.72
N ALA A 61 -9.39 -8.67 -5.29
CA ALA A 61 -8.81 -9.77 -4.52
C ALA A 61 -7.80 -10.59 -5.35
N PHE A 62 -8.07 -10.82 -6.65
CA PHE A 62 -7.11 -11.45 -7.57
C PHE A 62 -5.87 -10.59 -7.80
N PHE A 63 -5.99 -9.26 -7.86
CA PHE A 63 -4.85 -8.35 -7.85
C PHE A 63 -4.00 -8.53 -6.57
N THR A 64 -4.66 -8.53 -5.41
CA THR A 64 -3.99 -8.74 -4.12
C THR A 64 -3.35 -10.14 -4.03
N ALA A 65 -4.02 -11.17 -4.53
CA ALA A 65 -3.46 -12.52 -4.62
C ALA A 65 -2.23 -12.58 -5.53
N GLY A 66 -2.26 -11.89 -6.67
CA GLY A 66 -1.11 -11.74 -7.56
C GLY A 66 0.08 -11.10 -6.83
N MET A 67 -0.15 -10.02 -6.07
CA MET A 67 0.90 -9.41 -5.26
C MET A 67 1.49 -10.41 -4.25
N VAL A 68 0.66 -11.11 -3.49
CA VAL A 68 1.11 -12.08 -2.48
C VAL A 68 1.92 -13.22 -3.11
N LEU A 69 1.49 -13.73 -4.26
CA LEU A 69 2.14 -14.86 -4.94
C LEU A 69 3.49 -14.48 -5.56
N PHE A 70 3.59 -13.27 -6.13
CA PHE A 70 4.75 -12.87 -6.92
C PHE A 70 5.76 -11.99 -6.18
N GLU A 71 5.47 -11.51 -4.97
CA GLU A 71 6.36 -10.63 -4.19
C GLU A 71 7.78 -11.22 -4.06
N VAL A 72 7.89 -12.47 -3.61
CA VAL A 72 9.20 -13.12 -3.46
C VAL A 72 9.85 -13.47 -4.80
N PRO A 73 9.16 -14.08 -5.79
CA PRO A 73 9.74 -14.34 -7.10
C PRO A 73 10.29 -13.10 -7.81
N THR A 74 9.58 -11.97 -7.76
CA THR A 74 10.03 -10.72 -8.41
C THR A 74 11.19 -10.08 -7.66
N GLY A 75 11.25 -10.21 -6.33
CA GLY A 75 12.42 -9.82 -5.54
C GLY A 75 13.68 -10.55 -5.98
N VAL A 76 13.60 -11.88 -6.20
CA VAL A 76 14.73 -12.67 -6.72
C VAL A 76 15.15 -12.22 -8.13
N VAL A 77 14.20 -11.82 -8.98
CA VAL A 77 14.52 -11.24 -10.29
C VAL A 77 15.28 -9.93 -10.13
N ALA A 78 14.84 -9.05 -9.23
CA ALA A 78 15.50 -7.77 -8.96
C ALA A 78 16.94 -7.98 -8.42
N ASP A 79 17.16 -8.97 -7.54
CA ASP A 79 18.47 -9.27 -6.96
C ASP A 79 19.40 -10.01 -7.95
N GLY A 80 18.84 -10.80 -8.87
CA GLY A 80 19.63 -11.59 -9.83
C GLY A 80 19.90 -10.89 -11.17
N TRP A 81 18.91 -10.17 -11.71
CA TRP A 81 18.96 -9.56 -13.04
C TRP A 81 19.18 -8.05 -13.01
N GLY A 82 19.04 -7.41 -11.85
CA GLY A 82 19.23 -5.99 -11.64
C GLY A 82 17.92 -5.23 -11.39
N ARG A 83 18.08 -4.11 -10.68
CA ARG A 83 16.96 -3.24 -10.26
C ARG A 83 16.28 -2.57 -11.46
N ARG A 84 17.09 -2.16 -12.47
CA ARG A 84 16.61 -1.60 -13.73
C ARG A 84 15.74 -2.59 -14.50
N VAL A 85 16.16 -3.85 -14.61
CA VAL A 85 15.40 -4.89 -15.32
C VAL A 85 14.08 -5.12 -14.64
N SER A 86 14.05 -5.23 -13.30
CA SER A 86 12.84 -5.35 -12.52
C SER A 86 11.88 -4.18 -12.79
N PHE A 87 12.37 -2.94 -12.73
CA PHE A 87 11.55 -1.76 -13.01
C PHE A 87 10.97 -1.76 -14.43
N LEU A 88 11.75 -2.11 -15.44
CA LEU A 88 11.28 -2.19 -16.84
C LEU A 88 10.23 -3.27 -17.03
N LEU A 89 10.41 -4.46 -16.41
CA LEU A 89 9.39 -5.52 -16.41
C LEU A 89 8.12 -5.06 -15.72
N GLY A 90 8.23 -4.37 -14.59
CA GLY A 90 7.09 -3.81 -13.87
C GLY A 90 6.29 -2.81 -14.69
N THR A 91 6.96 -1.80 -15.27
CA THR A 91 6.30 -0.79 -16.10
C THR A 91 5.67 -1.40 -17.35
N ALA A 92 6.35 -2.34 -18.02
CA ALA A 92 5.80 -3.03 -19.18
C ALA A 92 4.58 -3.87 -18.82
N THR A 93 4.67 -4.70 -17.76
CA THR A 93 3.56 -5.55 -17.30
C THR A 93 2.36 -4.72 -16.88
N LEU A 94 2.58 -3.62 -16.11
CA LEU A 94 1.50 -2.72 -15.70
C LEU A 94 0.88 -1.97 -16.89
N SER A 95 1.68 -1.54 -17.86
CA SER A 95 1.17 -0.88 -19.07
C SER A 95 0.26 -1.82 -19.86
N VAL A 96 0.75 -3.05 -20.13
CA VAL A 96 -0.03 -4.06 -20.86
C VAL A 96 -1.29 -4.45 -20.11
N SER A 97 -1.19 -4.78 -18.82
CA SER A 97 -2.35 -5.20 -18.03
C SER A 97 -3.36 -4.07 -17.81
N THR A 98 -2.92 -2.81 -17.65
CA THR A 98 -3.83 -1.66 -17.59
C THR A 98 -4.54 -1.44 -18.94
N PHE A 99 -3.82 -1.59 -20.06
CA PHE A 99 -4.43 -1.49 -21.38
C PHE A 99 -5.42 -2.64 -21.64
N LEU A 100 -5.10 -3.85 -21.18
CA LEU A 100 -6.07 -4.97 -21.23
C LEU A 100 -7.31 -4.69 -20.39
N TYR A 101 -7.19 -4.06 -19.21
CA TYR A 101 -8.35 -3.62 -18.41
C TYR A 101 -9.26 -2.69 -19.22
N TYR A 102 -8.67 -1.70 -19.90
CA TYR A 102 -9.41 -0.81 -20.79
C TYR A 102 -10.12 -1.58 -21.91
N LEU A 103 -9.47 -2.56 -22.56
CA LEU A 103 -10.10 -3.39 -23.59
C LEU A 103 -11.23 -4.26 -23.04
N LEU A 104 -11.04 -4.88 -21.86
CA LEU A 104 -12.08 -5.68 -21.20
C LEU A 104 -13.33 -4.85 -20.89
N TRP A 105 -13.14 -3.59 -20.48
CA TRP A 105 -14.22 -2.64 -20.25
C TRP A 105 -14.99 -2.35 -21.54
N GLN A 106 -14.28 -2.10 -22.65
CA GLN A 106 -14.91 -1.79 -23.95
C GLN A 106 -15.80 -2.93 -24.49
N ILE A 107 -15.44 -4.18 -24.20
CA ILE A 107 -16.15 -5.37 -24.71
C ILE A 107 -17.08 -6.00 -23.67
N SER A 108 -17.24 -5.40 -22.49
CA SER A 108 -17.98 -5.97 -21.35
C SER A 108 -17.60 -7.44 -21.10
N ALA A 109 -16.29 -7.68 -20.93
CA ALA A 109 -15.73 -9.02 -20.86
C ALA A 109 -16.25 -9.81 -19.65
N PRO A 110 -16.28 -11.16 -19.72
CA PRO A 110 -16.68 -12.00 -18.60
C PRO A 110 -15.69 -11.94 -17.43
N PHE A 111 -16.17 -12.14 -16.20
CA PHE A 111 -15.42 -12.00 -14.97
C PHE A 111 -14.05 -12.73 -14.95
N TRP A 112 -13.95 -13.94 -15.50
CA TRP A 112 -12.70 -14.69 -15.51
C TRP A 112 -11.54 -13.95 -16.23
N ALA A 113 -11.86 -13.15 -17.27
CA ALA A 113 -10.85 -12.36 -17.96
C ALA A 113 -10.31 -11.25 -17.06
N TRP A 114 -11.19 -10.60 -16.29
CA TRP A 114 -10.81 -9.62 -15.28
C TRP A 114 -9.93 -10.23 -14.19
N ALA A 115 -10.28 -11.43 -13.70
CA ALA A 115 -9.49 -12.14 -12.70
C ALA A 115 -8.06 -12.41 -13.19
N VAL A 116 -7.89 -12.89 -14.42
CA VAL A 116 -6.56 -13.16 -15.01
C VAL A 116 -5.74 -11.86 -15.14
N VAL A 117 -6.34 -10.81 -15.69
CA VAL A 117 -5.61 -9.55 -15.87
C VAL A 117 -5.33 -8.86 -14.53
N SER A 118 -6.19 -9.03 -13.52
CA SER A 118 -5.93 -8.57 -12.14
C SER A 118 -4.68 -9.23 -11.55
N VAL A 119 -4.50 -10.54 -11.74
CA VAL A 119 -3.28 -11.23 -11.30
C VAL A 119 -2.05 -10.68 -12.01
N LEU A 120 -2.13 -10.36 -13.32
CA LEU A 120 -1.04 -9.72 -14.05
C LEU A 120 -0.74 -8.31 -13.56
N LEU A 121 -1.78 -7.54 -13.19
CA LEU A 121 -1.59 -6.23 -12.54
C LEU A 121 -0.82 -6.40 -11.21
N GLY A 122 -1.19 -7.40 -10.40
CA GLY A 122 -0.50 -7.74 -9.15
C GLY A 122 0.97 -8.08 -9.40
N LEU A 123 1.26 -8.94 -10.38
CA LEU A 123 2.62 -9.27 -10.80
C LEU A 123 3.41 -8.01 -11.21
N GLY A 124 2.82 -7.14 -12.04
CA GLY A 124 3.47 -5.90 -12.47
C GLY A 124 3.82 -4.99 -11.29
N PHE A 125 2.93 -4.94 -10.28
CA PHE A 125 3.14 -4.12 -9.10
C PHE A 125 4.30 -4.63 -8.22
N THR A 126 4.46 -5.94 -8.06
CA THR A 126 5.52 -6.52 -7.24
C THR A 126 6.94 -6.30 -7.80
N PHE A 127 7.09 -6.08 -9.10
CA PHE A 127 8.38 -5.70 -9.68
C PHE A 127 8.90 -4.33 -9.22
N PHE A 128 8.02 -3.45 -8.71
CA PHE A 128 8.42 -2.17 -8.13
C PHE A 128 8.75 -2.26 -6.65
N SER A 129 8.19 -3.24 -5.94
CA SER A 129 8.34 -3.39 -4.50
C SER A 129 9.83 -3.48 -4.13
N GLY A 130 10.31 -2.45 -3.43
CA GLY A 130 11.70 -2.35 -2.97
C GLY A 130 12.77 -2.13 -4.05
N ALA A 131 12.48 -2.35 -5.35
CA ALA A 131 13.51 -2.28 -6.40
C ALA A 131 14.02 -0.85 -6.63
N VAL A 132 13.15 0.14 -6.57
CA VAL A 132 13.51 1.56 -6.80
C VAL A 132 14.31 2.12 -5.64
N GLU A 133 13.92 1.80 -4.40
CA GLU A 133 14.65 2.20 -3.19
C GLU A 133 16.01 1.51 -3.09
N ALA A 134 16.08 0.22 -3.40
CA ALA A 134 17.35 -0.51 -3.42
C ALA A 134 18.29 0.05 -4.49
N TRP A 135 17.78 0.33 -5.70
CA TRP A 135 18.55 1.02 -6.74
C TRP A 135 19.07 2.37 -6.28
N LEU A 136 18.23 3.16 -5.60
CA LEU A 136 18.63 4.46 -5.07
C LEU A 136 19.81 4.34 -4.10
N VAL A 137 19.73 3.41 -3.15
CA VAL A 137 20.77 3.19 -2.14
C VAL A 137 22.08 2.77 -2.81
N ASP A 138 22.04 1.78 -3.70
CA ASP A 138 23.22 1.29 -4.42
C ASP A 138 23.87 2.40 -5.24
N ALA A 139 23.07 3.18 -6.00
CA ALA A 139 23.56 4.26 -6.84
C ALA A 139 24.07 5.47 -6.04
N LEU A 140 23.50 5.79 -4.89
CA LEU A 140 24.01 6.85 -4.01
C LEU A 140 25.36 6.46 -3.40
N HIS A 141 25.50 5.23 -2.88
CA HIS A 141 26.75 4.73 -2.36
C HIS A 141 27.85 4.73 -3.45
N PHE A 142 27.54 4.24 -4.64
CA PHE A 142 28.46 4.26 -5.77
C PHE A 142 28.89 5.69 -6.16
N SER A 143 28.00 6.64 -6.00
CA SER A 143 28.26 8.06 -6.27
C SER A 143 29.05 8.76 -5.16
N GLY A 144 29.46 8.05 -4.10
CA GLY A 144 30.19 8.62 -2.95
C GLY A 144 29.33 9.57 -2.11
N TYR A 145 28.04 9.25 -1.95
CA TYR A 145 27.15 10.01 -1.08
C TYR A 145 27.28 9.54 0.38
N ASP A 146 27.77 10.41 1.26
CA ASP A 146 27.96 10.15 2.67
C ASP A 146 26.88 10.82 3.56
N GLY A 147 25.87 11.45 2.96
CA GLY A 147 24.78 12.10 3.68
C GLY A 147 23.71 11.14 4.17
N ALA A 148 22.76 11.64 4.94
CA ALA A 148 21.66 10.84 5.49
C ALA A 148 20.69 10.35 4.37
N LEU A 149 20.58 9.03 4.21
CA LEU A 149 19.66 8.41 3.26
C LEU A 149 18.20 8.76 3.56
N GLU A 150 17.86 8.95 4.84
CA GLU A 150 16.53 9.34 5.32
C GLU A 150 16.08 10.66 4.68
N THR A 151 17.01 11.58 4.42
CA THR A 151 16.69 12.86 3.76
C THR A 151 16.23 12.64 2.31
N VAL A 152 16.89 11.74 1.58
CA VAL A 152 16.55 11.46 0.17
C VAL A 152 15.26 10.65 0.09
N LEU A 153 15.12 9.63 0.93
CA LEU A 153 13.89 8.82 1.04
C LEU A 153 12.70 9.68 1.48
N GLY A 154 12.89 10.57 2.46
CA GLY A 154 11.86 11.51 2.90
C GLY A 154 11.37 12.43 1.78
N ARG A 155 12.27 12.91 0.91
CA ARG A 155 11.87 13.66 -0.30
C ARG A 155 11.06 12.80 -1.26
N GLY A 156 11.41 11.51 -1.43
CA GLY A 156 10.64 10.55 -2.20
C GLY A 156 9.21 10.40 -1.66
N GLN A 157 9.06 10.24 -0.35
CA GLN A 157 7.75 10.14 0.30
C GLN A 157 6.90 11.43 0.11
N MET A 158 7.52 12.61 0.20
CA MET A 158 6.82 13.88 -0.06
C MET A 158 6.32 13.96 -1.52
N VAL A 159 7.17 13.55 -2.48
CA VAL A 159 6.80 13.52 -3.91
C VAL A 159 5.68 12.51 -4.14
N SER A 160 5.78 11.31 -3.58
CA SER A 160 4.75 10.27 -3.67
C SER A 160 3.42 10.74 -3.07
N GLY A 161 3.42 11.26 -1.85
CA GLY A 161 2.21 11.78 -1.20
C GLY A 161 1.55 12.90 -2.00
N THR A 162 2.33 13.84 -2.52
CA THR A 162 1.82 14.93 -3.37
C THR A 162 1.23 14.41 -4.68
N ALA A 163 1.92 13.48 -5.34
CA ALA A 163 1.43 12.84 -6.56
C ALA A 163 0.14 12.06 -6.31
N MET A 164 0.04 11.36 -5.16
CA MET A 164 -1.15 10.62 -4.76
C MET A 164 -2.35 11.56 -4.59
N LEU A 165 -2.20 12.66 -3.87
CA LEU A 165 -3.27 13.65 -3.65
C LEU A 165 -3.74 14.24 -4.98
N ILE A 166 -2.80 14.75 -5.80
CA ILE A 166 -3.13 15.41 -7.07
C ILE A 166 -3.72 14.40 -8.06
N GLY A 167 -3.09 13.24 -8.21
CA GLY A 167 -3.49 12.26 -9.20
C GLY A 167 -4.84 11.61 -8.89
N SER A 168 -5.16 11.34 -7.61
CA SER A 168 -6.45 10.78 -7.22
C SER A 168 -7.62 11.74 -7.52
N VAL A 169 -7.45 13.03 -7.20
CA VAL A 169 -8.45 14.05 -7.53
C VAL A 169 -8.54 14.23 -9.05
N ALA A 170 -7.39 14.37 -9.72
CA ALA A 170 -7.34 14.56 -11.16
C ALA A 170 -7.97 13.38 -11.92
N GLY A 171 -7.71 12.14 -11.49
CA GLY A 171 -8.32 10.93 -12.07
C GLY A 171 -9.84 10.97 -12.01
N GLY A 172 -10.41 11.31 -10.86
CA GLY A 172 -11.86 11.47 -10.69
C GLY A 172 -12.45 12.60 -11.54
N VAL A 173 -11.79 13.76 -11.58
CA VAL A 173 -12.23 14.93 -12.38
C VAL A 173 -12.15 14.60 -13.88
N ILE A 174 -11.08 13.97 -14.34
CA ILE A 174 -10.94 13.57 -15.75
C ILE A 174 -12.00 12.54 -16.11
N ALA A 175 -12.23 11.52 -15.27
CA ALA A 175 -13.28 10.53 -15.49
C ALA A 175 -14.66 11.20 -15.59
N GLN A 176 -14.95 12.18 -14.74
CA GLN A 176 -16.23 12.91 -14.75
C GLN A 176 -16.38 13.80 -15.99
N ALA A 177 -15.31 14.39 -16.50
CA ALA A 177 -15.32 15.25 -17.68
C ALA A 177 -15.31 14.48 -19.01
N THR A 178 -14.93 13.19 -18.98
CA THR A 178 -14.79 12.34 -20.16
C THR A 178 -15.54 11.02 -19.97
N ASP A 179 -14.82 9.96 -19.62
CA ASP A 179 -15.32 8.65 -19.22
C ASP A 179 -14.33 7.96 -18.26
N LEU A 180 -14.75 6.85 -17.65
CA LEU A 180 -13.93 6.08 -16.70
C LEU A 180 -12.71 5.41 -17.35
N GLY A 181 -12.66 5.24 -18.67
CA GLY A 181 -11.54 4.62 -19.38
C GLY A 181 -10.36 5.57 -19.61
N VAL A 182 -10.61 6.89 -19.76
CA VAL A 182 -9.54 7.87 -20.05
C VAL A 182 -8.44 7.90 -18.95
N PRO A 183 -8.72 7.87 -17.64
CA PRO A 183 -7.69 7.76 -16.62
C PRO A 183 -6.83 6.50 -16.74
N PHE A 184 -7.39 5.38 -17.19
CA PHE A 184 -6.63 4.14 -17.46
C PHE A 184 -5.69 4.32 -18.64
N LEU A 185 -6.11 4.97 -19.73
CA LEU A 185 -5.24 5.30 -20.87
C LEU A 185 -4.14 6.29 -20.49
N LEU A 186 -4.43 7.29 -19.67
CA LEU A 186 -3.43 8.20 -19.12
C LEU A 186 -2.39 7.46 -18.28
N ARG A 187 -2.84 6.53 -17.42
CA ARG A 187 -1.95 5.64 -16.67
C ARG A 187 -1.02 4.87 -17.61
N VAL A 188 -1.54 4.27 -18.69
CA VAL A 188 -0.72 3.56 -19.68
C VAL A 188 0.33 4.51 -20.27
N GLY A 189 -0.07 5.71 -20.68
CA GLY A 189 0.85 6.72 -21.24
C GLY A 189 1.97 7.11 -20.27
N VAL A 190 1.64 7.35 -18.99
CA VAL A 190 2.64 7.67 -17.96
C VAL A 190 3.58 6.49 -17.69
N LEU A 191 3.05 5.26 -17.60
CA LEU A 191 3.88 4.06 -17.41
C LEU A 191 4.84 3.83 -18.59
N LEU A 192 4.38 4.01 -19.83
CA LEU A 192 5.26 3.95 -21.02
C LEU A 192 6.31 5.05 -21.01
N ALA A 193 5.95 6.28 -20.59
CA ALA A 193 6.94 7.35 -20.42
C ALA A 193 7.97 6.97 -19.34
N MET A 194 7.57 6.38 -18.21
CA MET A 194 8.47 5.91 -17.17
C MET A 194 9.34 4.73 -17.64
N PHE A 195 8.81 3.85 -18.49
CA PHE A 195 9.60 2.81 -19.14
C PHE A 195 10.74 3.41 -19.96
N VAL A 196 10.44 4.41 -20.80
CA VAL A 196 11.46 5.13 -21.61
C VAL A 196 12.45 5.86 -20.72
N VAL A 197 11.99 6.59 -19.69
CA VAL A 197 12.85 7.29 -18.74
C VAL A 197 13.80 6.31 -18.03
N ALA A 198 13.30 5.18 -17.56
CA ALA A 198 14.13 4.16 -16.91
C ALA A 198 15.11 3.50 -17.89
N LEU A 199 14.68 3.26 -19.14
CA LEU A 199 15.53 2.69 -20.17
C LEU A 199 16.76 3.57 -20.44
N TRP A 200 16.61 4.90 -20.37
CA TRP A 200 17.69 5.84 -20.71
C TRP A 200 18.46 6.35 -19.48
N LEU A 201 17.82 6.47 -18.33
CA LEU A 201 18.41 7.15 -17.18
C LEU A 201 18.73 6.21 -16.00
N MET A 202 17.99 5.12 -15.84
CA MET A 202 18.22 4.17 -14.74
C MET A 202 19.31 3.17 -15.15
N HIS A 203 20.45 3.21 -14.48
CA HIS A 203 21.56 2.29 -14.68
C HIS A 203 21.88 1.61 -13.37
N ASP A 204 22.14 0.30 -13.39
CA ASP A 204 22.47 -0.50 -12.21
C ASP A 204 23.94 -0.28 -11.77
N VAL A 205 24.26 0.97 -11.42
CA VAL A 205 25.60 1.34 -10.91
C VAL A 205 25.71 0.91 -9.45
N GLY A 206 26.84 0.31 -9.08
CA GLY A 206 27.08 -0.19 -7.72
C GLY A 206 26.34 -1.50 -7.39
N PHE A 207 25.55 -2.04 -8.29
CA PHE A 207 24.82 -3.29 -8.11
C PHE A 207 25.73 -4.51 -8.34
N THR A 208 25.66 -5.47 -7.40
CA THR A 208 26.33 -6.78 -7.52
C THR A 208 25.26 -7.87 -7.55
N PRO A 209 25.13 -8.62 -8.68
CA PRO A 209 24.10 -9.65 -8.81
C PRO A 209 24.28 -10.80 -7.83
N GLU A 210 23.26 -11.13 -7.06
CA GLU A 210 23.18 -12.34 -6.26
C GLU A 210 22.57 -13.49 -7.09
N ARG A 211 23.41 -14.26 -7.79
CA ARG A 211 22.97 -15.33 -8.69
C ARG A 211 22.64 -16.67 -8.00
N SER A 212 22.64 -16.73 -6.67
CA SER A 212 22.71 -17.98 -5.92
C SER A 212 21.38 -18.67 -5.61
N ALA A 213 20.23 -18.05 -5.72
CA ALA A 213 18.96 -18.67 -5.33
C ALA A 213 18.02 -18.92 -6.50
N ARG A 214 17.61 -20.20 -6.67
CA ARG A 214 16.43 -20.51 -7.50
C ARG A 214 15.20 -19.88 -6.83
N PRO A 215 14.29 -19.21 -7.57
CA PRO A 215 13.13 -18.50 -7.00
C PRO A 215 12.31 -19.34 -6.01
N LEU A 216 12.05 -20.62 -6.33
CA LEU A 216 11.35 -21.57 -5.46
C LEU A 216 12.10 -21.88 -4.15
N GLN A 217 13.43 -21.98 -4.21
CA GLN A 217 14.24 -22.23 -3.01
C GLN A 217 14.27 -20.99 -2.11
N ALA A 218 14.40 -19.79 -2.70
CA ALA A 218 14.33 -18.53 -1.98
C ALA A 218 12.96 -18.35 -1.30
N THR A 219 11.87 -18.60 -2.02
CA THR A 219 10.50 -18.55 -1.46
C THR A 219 10.34 -19.51 -0.28
N ARG A 220 10.84 -20.76 -0.43
CA ARG A 220 10.78 -21.74 0.66
C ARG A 220 11.62 -21.33 1.86
N ALA A 221 12.79 -20.77 1.65
CA ALA A 221 13.66 -20.27 2.72
C ALA A 221 13.03 -19.09 3.46
N VAL A 222 12.45 -18.12 2.73
CA VAL A 222 11.70 -17.00 3.30
C VAL A 222 10.52 -17.51 4.13
N LEU A 223 9.72 -18.44 3.60
CA LEU A 223 8.57 -18.99 4.30
C LEU A 223 9.00 -19.75 5.56
N SER A 224 10.04 -20.58 5.49
CA SER A 224 10.57 -21.33 6.64
C SER A 224 11.08 -20.39 7.74
N ALA A 225 11.89 -19.39 7.38
CA ALA A 225 12.40 -18.40 8.32
C ALA A 225 11.26 -17.57 8.96
N SER A 226 10.24 -17.22 8.19
CA SER A 226 9.08 -16.47 8.67
C SER A 226 8.21 -17.27 9.63
N ILE A 227 8.02 -18.56 9.36
CA ILE A 227 7.33 -19.47 10.29
C ILE A 227 8.12 -19.61 11.59
N GLU A 228 9.44 -19.81 11.47
CA GLU A 228 10.30 -20.05 12.62
C GLU A 228 10.44 -18.81 13.53
N ASN A 229 10.63 -17.65 12.98
CA ASN A 229 10.93 -16.42 13.72
C ASN A 229 9.71 -15.50 13.88
N GLY A 230 8.69 -15.65 13.04
CA GLY A 230 7.42 -14.93 13.14
C GLY A 230 6.37 -15.72 13.94
N LEU A 231 5.90 -16.83 13.40
CA LEU A 231 4.76 -17.59 13.99
C LEU A 231 5.14 -18.35 15.26
N LYS A 232 6.40 -18.77 15.43
CA LYS A 232 6.85 -19.40 16.70
C LYS A 232 7.13 -18.38 17.81
N ASN A 233 7.30 -17.10 17.52
CA ASN A 233 7.43 -16.03 18.50
C ASN A 233 6.04 -15.54 18.94
N PRO A 234 5.55 -15.84 20.17
CA PRO A 234 4.15 -15.62 20.55
C PRO A 234 3.67 -14.17 20.37
N PRO A 235 4.36 -13.11 20.86
CA PRO A 235 3.90 -11.74 20.66
C PRO A 235 3.84 -11.33 19.18
N VAL A 236 4.82 -11.76 18.35
CA VAL A 236 4.84 -11.51 16.90
C VAL A 236 3.70 -12.25 16.22
N ARG A 237 3.50 -13.55 16.54
CA ARG A 237 2.43 -14.37 16.00
C ARG A 237 1.07 -13.73 16.13
N TYR A 238 0.73 -13.23 17.31
CA TYR A 238 -0.58 -12.64 17.54
C TYR A 238 -0.79 -11.34 16.76
N VAL A 239 0.25 -10.51 16.60
CA VAL A 239 0.16 -9.33 15.72
C VAL A 239 -0.02 -9.77 14.26
N MET A 240 0.72 -10.76 13.79
CA MET A 240 0.56 -11.31 12.43
C MET A 240 -0.84 -11.88 12.21
N LEU A 241 -1.42 -12.61 13.19
CA LEU A 241 -2.77 -13.15 13.09
C LEU A 241 -3.86 -12.07 13.16
N SER A 242 -3.58 -10.90 13.71
CA SER A 242 -4.51 -9.77 13.68
C SER A 242 -4.50 -9.03 12.33
N ALA A 243 -3.39 -9.07 11.60
CA ALA A 243 -3.18 -8.29 10.39
C ALA A 243 -4.20 -8.58 9.25
N PRO A 244 -4.63 -9.84 8.97
CA PRO A 244 -5.65 -10.11 7.96
C PRO A 244 -6.98 -9.39 8.20
N PHE A 245 -7.37 -9.23 9.45
CA PHE A 245 -8.63 -8.56 9.81
C PHE A 245 -8.52 -7.03 9.67
N THR A 246 -7.38 -6.44 9.99
CA THR A 246 -7.19 -4.99 9.88
C THR A 246 -6.86 -4.57 8.45
N ALA A 247 -5.84 -5.16 7.84
CA ALA A 247 -5.42 -4.81 6.49
C ALA A 247 -6.45 -5.25 5.43
N GLY A 248 -7.03 -6.45 5.57
CA GLY A 248 -8.07 -6.94 4.65
C GLY A 248 -9.32 -6.05 4.64
N VAL A 249 -9.78 -5.61 5.81
CA VAL A 249 -10.86 -4.64 5.94
C VAL A 249 -10.46 -3.29 5.37
N GLY A 250 -9.24 -2.80 5.66
CA GLY A 250 -8.75 -1.52 5.14
C GLY A 250 -8.78 -1.46 3.62
N ILE A 251 -8.29 -2.51 2.95
CA ILE A 251 -8.30 -2.61 1.47
C ILE A 251 -9.75 -2.59 0.95
N TYR A 252 -10.66 -3.37 1.56
CA TYR A 252 -12.05 -3.39 1.15
C TYR A 252 -12.70 -2.01 1.30
N VAL A 253 -12.56 -1.39 2.47
CA VAL A 253 -13.18 -0.09 2.79
C VAL A 253 -12.72 0.99 1.82
N PHE A 254 -11.42 1.03 1.50
CA PHE A 254 -10.88 1.99 0.53
C PHE A 254 -11.60 1.92 -0.83
N TYR A 255 -11.85 0.72 -1.33
CA TYR A 255 -12.56 0.54 -2.60
C TYR A 255 -14.09 0.69 -2.48
N ALA A 256 -14.68 0.25 -1.37
CA ALA A 256 -16.12 0.32 -1.15
C ALA A 256 -16.64 1.75 -0.90
N LEU A 257 -15.81 2.62 -0.32
CA LEU A 257 -16.17 4.01 -0.10
C LEU A 257 -16.41 4.79 -1.38
N GLN A 258 -15.81 4.38 -2.51
CA GLN A 258 -16.02 5.03 -3.81
C GLN A 258 -17.51 4.99 -4.23
N PRO A 259 -18.13 3.82 -4.45
CA PRO A 259 -19.55 3.76 -4.77
C PRO A 259 -20.47 4.17 -3.61
N PHE A 260 -20.10 3.90 -2.36
CA PHE A 260 -20.89 4.31 -1.20
C PHE A 260 -21.07 5.84 -1.10
N LEU A 261 -20.00 6.60 -1.31
CA LEU A 261 -20.09 8.05 -1.28
C LEU A 261 -20.92 8.61 -2.44
N LEU A 262 -20.85 7.99 -3.62
CA LEU A 262 -21.70 8.38 -4.74
C LEU A 262 -23.19 8.08 -4.50
N GLU A 263 -23.51 6.97 -3.81
CA GLU A 263 -24.89 6.69 -3.38
C GLU A 263 -25.40 7.75 -2.39
N LEU A 264 -24.58 8.16 -1.41
CA LEU A 264 -24.97 9.21 -0.46
C LEU A 264 -25.06 10.60 -1.11
N PHE A 265 -24.21 10.87 -2.09
CA PHE A 265 -24.21 12.14 -2.82
C PHE A 265 -25.41 12.26 -3.77
N GLY A 266 -25.99 11.11 -4.18
CA GLY A 266 -27.14 11.05 -5.07
C GLY A 266 -26.83 11.22 -6.55
N ASP A 267 -25.57 11.25 -6.94
CA ASP A 267 -25.10 11.32 -8.32
C ASP A 267 -24.00 10.30 -8.59
N ARG A 268 -24.33 9.26 -9.37
CA ARG A 268 -23.41 8.19 -9.73
C ARG A 268 -22.29 8.62 -10.68
N GLY A 269 -22.46 9.74 -11.37
CA GLY A 269 -21.46 10.32 -12.28
C GLY A 269 -20.50 11.29 -11.60
N ALA A 270 -20.67 11.60 -10.32
CA ALA A 270 -19.80 12.52 -9.58
C ALA A 270 -18.44 11.90 -9.20
N TYR A 271 -17.68 11.39 -10.18
CA TYR A 271 -16.43 10.66 -9.97
C TYR A 271 -15.36 11.47 -9.26
N ALA A 272 -15.42 12.81 -9.32
CA ALA A 272 -14.56 13.68 -8.53
C ALA A 272 -14.70 13.45 -7.01
N ILE A 273 -15.89 13.06 -6.54
CA ILE A 273 -16.16 12.70 -5.14
C ILE A 273 -15.39 11.43 -4.73
N ALA A 274 -15.34 10.43 -5.62
CA ALA A 274 -14.54 9.22 -5.37
C ALA A 274 -13.03 9.53 -5.34
N GLY A 275 -12.56 10.40 -6.24
CA GLY A 275 -11.19 10.92 -6.22
C GLY A 275 -10.87 11.69 -4.93
N LEU A 276 -11.82 12.47 -4.41
CA LEU A 276 -11.71 13.16 -3.13
C LEU A 276 -11.58 12.17 -1.96
N ALA A 277 -12.33 11.07 -1.95
CA ALA A 277 -12.21 10.03 -0.94
C ALA A 277 -10.80 9.44 -0.90
N ALA A 278 -10.23 9.12 -2.05
CA ALA A 278 -8.86 8.62 -2.16
C ALA A 278 -7.84 9.66 -1.68
N ALA A 279 -8.03 10.95 -1.99
CA ALA A 279 -7.19 12.03 -1.51
C ALA A 279 -7.28 12.21 0.02
N ILE A 280 -8.46 12.04 0.62
CA ILE A 280 -8.64 12.07 2.08
C ILE A 280 -7.84 10.95 2.75
N VAL A 281 -7.87 9.74 2.20
CA VAL A 281 -7.07 8.60 2.71
C VAL A 281 -5.59 8.92 2.61
N ALA A 282 -5.11 9.37 1.45
CA ALA A 282 -3.70 9.75 1.27
C ALA A 282 -3.28 10.90 2.21
N GLY A 283 -4.13 11.88 2.43
CA GLY A 283 -3.90 12.97 3.40
C GLY A 283 -3.84 12.46 4.84
N ALA A 284 -4.68 11.48 5.18
CA ALA A 284 -4.70 10.87 6.50
C ALA A 284 -3.43 10.03 6.77
N GLU A 285 -2.87 9.35 5.77
CA GLU A 285 -1.58 8.66 5.88
C GLU A 285 -0.47 9.62 6.31
N VAL A 286 -0.39 10.77 5.66
CA VAL A 286 0.59 11.82 5.99
C VAL A 286 0.39 12.34 7.41
N LEU A 287 -0.85 12.68 7.77
CA LEU A 287 -1.21 13.22 9.10
C LEU A 287 -1.06 12.16 10.19
N GLY A 288 -1.44 10.91 9.92
CA GLY A 288 -1.32 9.78 10.85
C GLY A 288 0.13 9.51 11.23
N GLY A 289 1.02 9.47 10.24
CA GLY A 289 2.46 9.35 10.46
C GLY A 289 3.04 10.47 11.35
N TRP A 290 2.59 11.71 11.13
CA TRP A 290 3.01 12.86 11.93
C TRP A 290 2.43 12.85 13.36
N LEU A 291 1.23 12.31 13.55
CA LEU A 291 0.57 12.23 14.86
C LEU A 291 1.02 11.02 15.68
N ALA A 292 1.44 9.93 15.06
CA ALA A 292 1.80 8.68 15.74
C ALA A 292 2.81 8.86 16.91
N PRO A 293 3.91 9.64 16.80
CA PRO A 293 4.82 9.87 17.92
C PRO A 293 4.17 10.64 19.09
N ARG A 294 3.20 11.52 18.80
CA ARG A 294 2.48 12.28 19.84
C ARG A 294 1.53 11.36 20.60
N PHE A 295 0.77 10.52 19.92
CA PHE A 295 -0.07 9.49 20.54
C PHE A 295 0.76 8.53 21.39
N ARG A 296 1.97 8.16 20.92
CA ARG A 296 2.88 7.31 21.68
C ARG A 296 3.31 7.91 23.01
N ARG A 297 3.42 9.22 23.13
CA ARG A 297 3.75 9.90 24.40
C ARG A 297 2.59 9.82 25.40
N LEU A 298 1.34 9.79 24.93
CA LEU A 298 0.15 9.70 25.75
C LEU A 298 -0.13 8.26 26.22
N VAL A 299 0.18 7.27 25.36
CA VAL A 299 -0.12 5.85 25.61
C VAL A 299 1.18 5.06 25.73
N ARG A 300 1.50 4.60 26.93
CA ARG A 300 2.78 3.93 27.23
C ARG A 300 2.99 2.61 26.46
N LYS A 301 1.93 1.83 26.19
CA LYS A 301 2.02 0.50 25.57
C LYS A 301 1.64 0.56 24.10
N ARG A 302 2.49 0.01 23.21
CA ARG A 302 2.25 -0.07 21.77
C ARG A 302 1.01 -0.90 21.46
N THR A 303 0.85 -2.04 22.11
CA THR A 303 -0.33 -2.90 21.96
C THR A 303 -1.63 -2.18 22.36
N THR A 304 -1.59 -1.27 23.34
CA THR A 304 -2.75 -0.45 23.68
C THR A 304 -3.13 0.49 22.54
N VAL A 305 -2.15 1.12 21.86
CA VAL A 305 -2.42 1.95 20.68
C VAL A 305 -3.05 1.10 19.59
N LEU A 306 -2.52 -0.09 19.30
CA LEU A 306 -3.06 -0.99 18.28
C LEU A 306 -4.49 -1.45 18.59
N ILE A 307 -4.77 -1.80 19.84
CA ILE A 307 -6.11 -2.20 20.29
C ILE A 307 -7.09 -1.03 20.15
N LEU A 308 -6.70 0.16 20.62
CA LEU A 308 -7.55 1.35 20.55
C LEU A 308 -7.79 1.78 19.10
N SER A 309 -6.76 1.84 18.25
CA SER A 309 -6.94 2.18 16.85
C SER A 309 -7.85 1.18 16.14
N GLY A 310 -7.65 -0.12 16.35
CA GLY A 310 -8.51 -1.16 15.77
C GLY A 310 -9.96 -1.08 16.24
N ALA A 311 -10.19 -0.90 17.54
CA ALA A 311 -11.54 -0.82 18.10
C ALA A 311 -12.26 0.47 17.68
N VAL A 312 -11.58 1.62 17.72
CA VAL A 312 -12.16 2.91 17.29
C VAL A 312 -12.45 2.89 15.79
N SER A 313 -11.52 2.39 14.96
CA SER A 313 -11.77 2.21 13.53
C SER A 313 -13.00 1.33 13.27
N ALA A 314 -13.15 0.23 14.00
CA ALA A 314 -14.31 -0.65 13.85
C ALA A 314 -15.62 0.07 14.20
N VAL A 315 -15.66 0.85 15.29
CA VAL A 315 -16.84 1.66 15.67
C VAL A 315 -17.16 2.69 14.58
N ILE A 316 -16.13 3.36 14.01
CA ILE A 316 -16.36 4.33 12.95
C ILE A 316 -16.91 3.65 11.69
N LEU A 317 -16.43 2.47 11.32
CA LEU A 317 -16.95 1.72 10.17
C LEU A 317 -18.42 1.31 10.38
N VAL A 318 -18.78 0.90 11.58
CA VAL A 318 -20.19 0.65 11.93
C VAL A 318 -21.00 1.94 11.79
N ALA A 319 -20.52 3.06 12.34
CA ALA A 319 -21.19 4.36 12.22
C ALA A 319 -21.32 4.81 10.77
N LEU A 320 -20.28 4.62 9.93
CA LEU A 320 -20.34 4.85 8.47
C LEU A 320 -21.47 4.04 7.82
N GLY A 321 -21.64 2.77 8.19
CA GLY A 321 -22.70 1.92 7.66
C GLY A 321 -24.11 2.39 8.05
N PHE A 322 -24.28 3.15 9.11
CA PHE A 322 -25.57 3.69 9.53
C PHE A 322 -25.83 5.14 9.11
N THR A 323 -24.80 5.85 8.61
CA THR A 323 -24.98 7.24 8.18
C THR A 323 -25.74 7.32 6.85
N ARG A 324 -26.59 8.36 6.74
CA ARG A 324 -27.33 8.70 5.53
C ARG A 324 -26.89 10.07 4.96
N GLU A 325 -26.04 10.76 5.70
CA GLU A 325 -25.61 12.11 5.36
C GLU A 325 -24.20 12.10 4.77
N PHE A 326 -24.07 12.64 3.56
CA PHE A 326 -22.81 12.68 2.81
C PHE A 326 -21.67 13.37 3.58
N TRP A 327 -21.93 14.54 4.17
CA TRP A 327 -20.89 15.30 4.89
C TRP A 327 -20.42 14.59 6.16
N LEU A 328 -21.35 13.94 6.86
CA LEU A 328 -21.00 13.12 8.04
C LEU A 328 -20.15 11.92 7.60
N ALA A 329 -20.47 11.28 6.46
CA ALA A 329 -19.69 10.18 5.92
C ALA A 329 -18.26 10.61 5.59
N LEU A 330 -18.06 11.80 5.00
CA LEU A 330 -16.72 12.35 4.73
C LEU A 330 -15.92 12.59 6.01
N VAL A 331 -16.55 13.14 7.06
CA VAL A 331 -15.87 13.34 8.35
C VAL A 331 -15.50 12.00 8.99
N LEU A 332 -16.42 11.04 8.99
CA LEU A 332 -16.15 9.70 9.54
C LEU A 332 -15.05 8.99 8.75
N LEU A 333 -15.02 9.14 7.41
CA LEU A 333 -13.95 8.63 6.55
C LEU A 333 -12.59 9.23 6.95
N ALA A 334 -12.50 10.55 7.08
CA ALA A 334 -11.26 11.22 7.47
C ALA A 334 -10.76 10.75 8.85
N VAL A 335 -11.68 10.63 9.83
CA VAL A 335 -11.35 10.15 11.17
C VAL A 335 -10.95 8.69 11.16
N TRP A 336 -11.63 7.83 10.40
CA TRP A 336 -11.27 6.43 10.23
C TRP A 336 -9.87 6.26 9.67
N ALA A 337 -9.56 6.94 8.55
CA ALA A 337 -8.26 6.87 7.90
C ALA A 337 -7.14 7.35 8.84
N LEU A 338 -7.34 8.48 9.53
CA LEU A 338 -6.40 9.00 10.50
C LEU A 338 -6.11 8.01 11.63
N VAL A 339 -7.16 7.43 12.22
CA VAL A 339 -7.04 6.48 13.34
C VAL A 339 -6.34 5.20 12.90
N ALA A 340 -6.66 4.69 11.71
CA ALA A 340 -6.01 3.52 11.13
C ALA A 340 -4.51 3.76 10.94
N GLU A 341 -4.14 4.90 10.34
CA GLU A 341 -2.75 5.23 10.02
C GLU A 341 -1.89 5.58 11.24
N VAL A 342 -2.45 6.08 12.33
CA VAL A 342 -1.72 6.23 13.61
C VAL A 342 -1.24 4.86 14.13
N GLY A 343 -1.99 3.79 13.90
CA GLY A 343 -1.62 2.43 14.31
C GLY A 343 -0.47 1.82 13.51
N THR A 344 -0.36 2.14 12.23
CA THR A 344 0.58 1.53 11.29
C THR A 344 2.06 1.64 11.71
N PRO A 345 2.64 2.83 11.94
CA PRO A 345 4.04 2.94 12.36
C PRO A 345 4.29 2.37 13.76
N VAL A 346 3.28 2.40 14.64
CA VAL A 346 3.39 1.81 15.98
C VAL A 346 3.48 0.28 15.88
N GLY A 347 2.67 -0.34 15.02
CA GLY A 347 2.71 -1.78 14.75
C GLY A 347 4.03 -2.21 14.12
N GLN A 348 4.51 -1.46 13.13
CA GLN A 348 5.80 -1.70 12.50
C GLN A 348 6.96 -1.61 13.50
N ALA A 349 7.00 -0.56 14.34
CA ALA A 349 8.01 -0.41 15.38
C ALA A 349 7.94 -1.54 16.40
N TYR A 350 6.74 -1.98 16.80
CA TYR A 350 6.56 -3.10 17.72
C TYR A 350 7.14 -4.40 17.16
N LEU A 351 6.83 -4.72 15.90
CA LEU A 351 7.38 -5.90 15.23
C LEU A 351 8.90 -5.80 15.05
N ASN A 352 9.40 -4.64 14.62
CA ASN A 352 10.84 -4.41 14.43
C ASN A 352 11.67 -4.68 15.69
N ASP A 353 11.18 -4.26 16.86
CA ASP A 353 11.90 -4.42 18.12
C ASP A 353 11.85 -5.85 18.68
N MET A 354 10.97 -6.72 18.15
CA MET A 354 10.83 -8.11 18.57
C MET A 354 11.55 -9.11 17.67
N ILE A 355 12.07 -8.68 16.55
CA ILE A 355 12.67 -9.53 15.53
C ILE A 355 14.16 -9.24 15.41
N ASP A 356 14.97 -10.29 15.40
CA ASP A 356 16.42 -10.18 15.22
C ASP A 356 16.77 -9.46 13.91
N SER A 357 17.78 -8.60 13.93
CA SER A 357 18.19 -7.77 12.78
C SER A 357 18.46 -8.60 11.51
N ARG A 358 19.03 -9.81 11.65
CA ARG A 358 19.34 -10.70 10.53
C ARG A 358 18.10 -11.23 9.78
N GLN A 359 16.95 -11.29 10.46
CA GLN A 359 15.73 -11.90 9.92
C GLN A 359 14.59 -10.89 9.79
N ARG A 360 14.84 -9.65 10.19
CA ARG A 360 13.85 -8.59 10.29
C ARG A 360 13.13 -8.33 8.95
N ALA A 361 13.88 -8.16 7.87
CA ALA A 361 13.31 -7.93 6.55
C ALA A 361 12.37 -9.07 6.12
N THR A 362 12.81 -10.32 6.30
CA THR A 362 12.03 -11.53 5.94
C THR A 362 10.73 -11.63 6.73
N VAL A 363 10.79 -11.43 8.06
CA VAL A 363 9.60 -11.55 8.91
C VAL A 363 8.63 -10.39 8.71
N LEU A 364 9.12 -9.17 8.47
CA LEU A 364 8.27 -8.02 8.16
C LEU A 364 7.59 -8.15 6.80
N SER A 365 8.29 -8.65 5.78
CA SER A 365 7.70 -8.97 4.48
C SER A 365 6.60 -10.01 4.62
N PHE A 366 6.82 -11.07 5.39
CA PHE A 366 5.81 -12.10 5.64
C PHE A 366 4.62 -11.55 6.45
N ALA A 367 4.84 -10.66 7.41
CA ALA A 367 3.76 -9.99 8.15
C ALA A 367 2.89 -9.15 7.20
N SER A 368 3.51 -8.42 6.26
CA SER A 368 2.82 -7.66 5.22
C SER A 368 2.00 -8.58 4.30
N LEU A 369 2.60 -9.69 3.84
CA LEU A 369 1.91 -10.70 3.02
C LEU A 369 0.72 -11.34 3.76
N THR A 370 0.88 -11.61 5.07
CA THR A 370 -0.20 -12.14 5.90
C THR A 370 -1.34 -11.13 6.01
N GLY A 371 -1.03 -9.84 6.18
CA GLY A 371 -2.04 -8.77 6.16
C GLY A 371 -2.77 -8.70 4.82
N SER A 372 -2.04 -8.68 3.71
CA SER A 372 -2.60 -8.63 2.36
C SER A 372 -3.46 -9.85 2.02
N SER A 373 -3.09 -11.05 2.53
CA SER A 373 -3.90 -12.27 2.33
C SER A 373 -5.32 -12.13 2.91
N GLY A 374 -5.51 -11.33 3.96
CA GLY A 374 -6.83 -10.96 4.47
C GLY A 374 -7.69 -10.30 3.40
N GLY A 375 -7.10 -9.42 2.58
CA GLY A 375 -7.79 -8.77 1.47
C GLY A 375 -8.30 -9.75 0.42
N VAL A 376 -7.61 -10.86 0.18
CA VAL A 376 -8.05 -11.89 -0.78
C VAL A 376 -9.40 -12.50 -0.37
N VAL A 377 -9.63 -12.65 0.93
CA VAL A 377 -10.87 -13.25 1.47
C VAL A 377 -11.93 -12.19 1.78
N VAL A 378 -11.53 -11.11 2.43
CA VAL A 378 -12.45 -10.07 2.94
C VAL A 378 -13.12 -9.33 1.79
N GLN A 379 -12.41 -9.02 0.71
CA GLN A 379 -12.96 -8.24 -0.41
C GLN A 379 -14.16 -8.94 -1.08
N PRO A 380 -14.07 -10.20 -1.57
CA PRO A 380 -15.23 -10.84 -2.20
C PRO A 380 -16.35 -11.14 -1.20
N LEU A 381 -16.02 -11.45 0.07
CA LEU A 381 -17.02 -11.68 1.11
C LEU A 381 -17.89 -10.44 1.35
N LEU A 382 -17.24 -9.29 1.53
CA LEU A 382 -17.93 -8.02 1.75
C LEU A 382 -18.53 -7.45 0.45
N GLY A 383 -17.94 -7.74 -0.72
CA GLY A 383 -18.54 -7.46 -2.01
C GLY A 383 -19.88 -8.20 -2.18
N ARG A 384 -19.94 -9.48 -1.80
CA ARG A 384 -21.20 -10.22 -1.76
C ARG A 384 -22.22 -9.62 -0.77
N ALA A 385 -21.74 -9.18 0.40
CA ALA A 385 -22.60 -8.50 1.36
C ALA A 385 -23.15 -7.18 0.78
N ALA A 386 -22.35 -6.45 0.01
CA ALA A 386 -22.79 -5.24 -0.69
C ALA A 386 -23.87 -5.54 -1.75
N ASP A 387 -23.75 -6.65 -2.51
CA ASP A 387 -24.78 -7.06 -3.46
C ASP A 387 -26.13 -7.40 -2.79
N VAL A 388 -26.10 -8.06 -1.62
CA VAL A 388 -27.31 -8.56 -0.96
C VAL A 388 -27.94 -7.52 -0.04
N TYR A 389 -27.13 -6.77 0.69
CA TYR A 389 -27.57 -5.88 1.79
C TYR A 389 -27.21 -4.41 1.57
N GLY A 390 -26.52 -4.07 0.47
CA GLY A 390 -26.03 -2.73 0.18
C GLY A 390 -24.72 -2.38 0.92
N TYR A 391 -24.09 -1.28 0.47
CA TYR A 391 -22.80 -0.82 1.03
C TYR A 391 -22.88 -0.45 2.50
N SER A 392 -23.98 0.12 2.95
CA SER A 392 -24.21 0.46 4.37
C SER A 392 -24.03 -0.74 5.28
N ALA A 393 -24.71 -1.85 4.98
CA ALA A 393 -24.58 -3.09 5.75
C ALA A 393 -23.19 -3.71 5.62
N SER A 394 -22.61 -3.68 4.43
CA SER A 394 -21.27 -4.21 4.17
C SER A 394 -20.18 -3.46 4.96
N LEU A 395 -20.27 -2.13 5.07
CA LEU A 395 -19.39 -1.32 5.93
C LEU A 395 -19.58 -1.63 7.42
N ALA A 396 -20.82 -1.83 7.87
CA ALA A 396 -21.05 -2.26 9.25
C ALA A 396 -20.46 -3.65 9.52
N PHE A 397 -20.59 -4.60 8.60
CA PHE A 397 -19.97 -5.93 8.71
C PHE A 397 -18.44 -5.85 8.70
N SER A 398 -17.85 -4.92 7.91
CA SER A 398 -16.41 -4.70 7.92
C SER A 398 -15.89 -4.26 9.29
N GLY A 399 -16.63 -3.41 9.99
CA GLY A 399 -16.34 -3.04 11.38
C GLY A 399 -16.38 -4.25 12.34
N VAL A 400 -17.36 -5.13 12.18
CA VAL A 400 -17.46 -6.36 13.00
C VAL A 400 -16.27 -7.30 12.71
N ILE A 401 -15.91 -7.49 11.44
CA ILE A 401 -14.74 -8.30 11.06
C ILE A 401 -13.46 -7.72 11.67
N GLN A 402 -13.30 -6.40 11.62
CA GLN A 402 -12.12 -5.73 12.18
C GLN A 402 -11.98 -5.93 13.68
N LEU A 403 -13.09 -6.03 14.44
CA LEU A 403 -13.06 -6.34 15.88
C LEU A 403 -12.42 -7.71 16.16
N ALA A 404 -12.45 -8.65 15.22
CA ALA A 404 -11.77 -9.94 15.38
C ALA A 404 -10.24 -9.81 15.54
N ALA A 405 -9.63 -8.68 15.17
CA ALA A 405 -8.23 -8.40 15.44
C ALA A 405 -7.95 -8.17 16.94
N VAL A 406 -8.91 -7.62 17.70
CA VAL A 406 -8.72 -7.20 19.09
C VAL A 406 -8.32 -8.35 20.03
N PRO A 407 -8.94 -9.54 20.00
CA PRO A 407 -8.50 -10.67 20.81
C PRO A 407 -7.05 -11.06 20.59
N PHE A 408 -6.58 -11.05 19.33
CA PHE A 408 -5.19 -11.36 19.01
C PHE A 408 -4.23 -10.29 19.57
N LEU A 409 -4.54 -9.02 19.37
CA LEU A 409 -3.75 -7.92 19.94
C LEU A 409 -3.71 -7.95 21.46
N TYR A 410 -4.83 -8.31 22.09
CA TYR A 410 -4.89 -8.51 23.53
C TYR A 410 -4.05 -9.71 23.98
N ALA A 411 -4.05 -10.81 23.22
CA ALA A 411 -3.20 -11.96 23.48
C ALA A 411 -1.71 -11.59 23.35
N SER A 412 -1.32 -10.78 22.34
CA SER A 412 0.03 -10.22 22.21
C SER A 412 0.42 -9.39 23.44
N ARG A 413 -0.47 -8.51 23.91
CA ARG A 413 -0.26 -7.69 25.13
C ARG A 413 -0.03 -8.54 26.39
N ARG A 414 -0.71 -9.68 26.51
CA ARG A 414 -0.54 -10.61 27.64
C ARG A 414 0.85 -11.25 27.69
N GLN A 415 1.56 -11.29 26.59
CA GLN A 415 2.94 -11.81 26.52
C GLN A 415 3.95 -10.88 27.24
N ARG A 416 3.58 -9.64 27.58
CA ARG A 416 4.41 -8.65 28.30
C ARG A 416 5.77 -8.47 27.67
N ALA A 417 5.87 -8.46 26.34
CA ALA A 417 7.12 -8.24 25.63
C ALA A 417 7.74 -6.90 26.02
N ALA A 418 9.05 -6.86 26.23
CA ALA A 418 9.77 -5.63 26.57
C ALA A 418 9.56 -4.52 25.51
N ALA A 419 9.42 -4.92 24.25
CA ALA A 419 9.11 -4.01 23.13
C ALA A 419 7.74 -3.31 23.24
N ASP A 420 6.82 -3.76 24.11
CA ASP A 420 5.51 -3.13 24.29
C ASP A 420 5.60 -1.80 25.05
N GLU A 421 6.59 -1.68 25.95
CA GLU A 421 6.82 -0.45 26.71
C GLU A 421 7.84 0.42 25.97
N ALA A 422 7.53 1.70 25.80
CA ALA A 422 8.50 2.62 25.22
C ALA A 422 9.67 2.76 26.20
N HIS A 423 10.87 2.43 25.77
CA HIS A 423 12.07 2.91 26.43
C HIS A 423 12.10 4.43 26.21
N GLY A 424 11.56 5.17 27.19
CA GLY A 424 11.77 6.61 27.28
C GLY A 424 13.23 6.85 27.58
N ARG A 425 13.99 7.25 26.57
CA ARG A 425 15.20 8.04 26.74
C ARG A 425 15.02 9.37 26.06
#